data_2c399c32733b60ac73f61e6a69d63174
#
_entry.id   2c399c32733b60ac73f61e6a69d63174
#
_cell.length_a   1.000
_cell.length_b   1.000
_cell.length_c   1.000
_cell.angle_alpha   90.00
_cell.angle_beta   90.00
_cell.angle_gamma   90.00
#
_symmetry.space_group_name_H-M   'P 1'
#
loop_
_entity.id
_entity.type
_entity.pdbx_description
1 polymer ?
#
loop_
_entity_poly.entity_id
_entity_poly.type
_entity_poly.pdbx_seq_one_letter_code
_entity_poly.pdbx_strand_id
1 'polypeptide(L)' 'MMRLVRGAKALSEYLDSVNAPISESTIYRLVNQDNIPYRRPAPGILIFDLNAIDRWLTYEDVDVI' A
#
# COMPACT_ATOMS: atom_id res chain seq x y z
N MET A 1 -10.11 11.13 9.31
CA MET A 1 -9.51 11.93 8.22
C MET A 1 -8.76 11.00 7.26
N MET A 2 -8.93 11.22 5.97
CA MET A 2 -8.29 10.40 4.95
C MET A 2 -6.82 10.79 4.81
N ARG A 3 -5.93 9.80 4.75
CA ARG A 3 -4.50 10.03 4.57
C ARG A 3 -4.08 9.38 3.25
N LEU A 4 -3.86 10.18 2.23
CA LEU A 4 -3.52 9.68 0.91
C LEU A 4 -2.07 9.96 0.57
N VAL A 5 -1.43 9.01 -0.10
CA VAL A 5 -0.11 9.21 -0.68
C VAL A 5 -0.15 8.80 -2.14
N ARG A 6 0.69 9.44 -2.94
CA ARG A 6 0.73 9.18 -4.37
C ARG A 6 2.01 8.45 -4.72
N GLY A 7 1.84 7.33 -5.43
CA GLY A 7 2.96 6.57 -5.98
C GLY A 7 3.52 5.53 -5.03
N ALA A 8 4.16 4.53 -5.63
CA ALA A 8 4.71 3.41 -4.86
C ALA A 8 5.87 3.85 -3.98
N LYS A 9 6.63 4.86 -4.40
CA LYS A 9 7.76 5.33 -3.60
C LYS A 9 7.28 5.91 -2.29
N ALA A 10 6.24 6.75 -2.32
CA ALA A 10 5.70 7.35 -1.09
C ALA A 10 5.14 6.27 -0.17
N LEU A 11 4.46 5.28 -0.72
CA LEU A 11 3.95 4.17 0.09
C LEU A 11 5.10 3.38 0.69
N SER A 12 6.15 3.11 -0.08
CA SER A 12 7.31 2.38 0.42
C SER A 12 7.95 3.10 1.60
N GLU A 13 8.05 4.42 1.52
CA GLU A 13 8.59 5.22 2.62
C GLU A 13 7.71 5.14 3.86
N TYR A 14 6.40 5.21 3.68
CA TYR A 14 5.48 5.06 4.80
C TYR A 14 5.62 3.70 5.47
N LEU A 15 5.65 2.64 4.67
CA LEU A 15 5.76 1.29 5.21
C LEU A 15 7.07 1.08 5.97
N ASP A 16 8.15 1.68 5.48
CA ASP A 16 9.42 1.64 6.19
C ASP A 16 9.30 2.30 7.56
N SER A 17 8.56 3.40 7.62
CA SER A 17 8.40 4.15 8.88
C SER A 17 7.60 3.40 9.94
N VAL A 18 6.79 2.42 9.52
CA VAL A 18 6.00 1.63 10.47
C VAL A 18 6.55 0.20 10.63
N ASN A 19 7.81 0.00 10.27
CA ASN A 19 8.52 -1.27 10.42
C ASN A 19 7.92 -2.40 9.57
N ALA A 20 7.37 -2.06 8.43
CA ALA A 20 6.83 -3.04 7.49
C ALA A 20 7.38 -2.76 6.09
N PRO A 21 8.71 -2.74 5.90
CA PRO A 21 9.29 -2.29 4.63
C PRO A 21 8.92 -3.21 3.48
N ILE A 22 8.44 -2.60 2.40
CA ILE A 22 8.13 -3.29 1.16
C ILE A 22 8.70 -2.43 0.04
N SER A 23 9.46 -3.02 -0.86
CA SER A 23 10.09 -2.28 -1.94
C SER A 23 9.06 -1.81 -2.96
N GLU A 24 9.43 -0.77 -3.74
CA GLU A 24 8.55 -0.26 -4.79
C GLU A 24 8.18 -1.35 -5.79
N SER A 25 9.13 -2.18 -6.18
CA SER A 25 8.85 -3.23 -7.16
C SER A 25 7.85 -4.25 -6.62
N THR A 26 7.93 -4.56 -5.34
CA THR A 26 6.96 -5.46 -4.72
C THR A 26 5.58 -4.81 -4.67
N ILE A 27 5.53 -3.50 -4.37
CA ILE A 27 4.26 -2.76 -4.35
C ILE A 27 3.61 -2.80 -5.73
N TYR A 28 4.38 -2.57 -6.80
CA TYR A 28 3.84 -2.64 -8.16
C TYR A 28 3.31 -4.03 -8.48
N ARG A 29 4.00 -5.07 -8.04
CA ARG A 29 3.52 -6.43 -8.24
C ARG A 29 2.19 -6.66 -7.53
N LEU A 30 2.09 -6.20 -6.28
CA LEU A 30 0.85 -6.35 -5.52
C LEU A 30 -0.31 -5.59 -6.16
N VAL A 31 -0.04 -4.41 -6.69
CA VAL A 31 -1.06 -3.64 -7.42
C VAL A 31 -1.53 -4.41 -8.66
N ASN A 32 -0.59 -4.97 -9.41
CA ASN A 32 -0.93 -5.72 -10.62
C ASN A 32 -1.74 -6.98 -10.31
N GLN A 33 -1.59 -7.53 -9.12
CA GLN A 33 -2.31 -8.72 -8.68
C GLN A 33 -3.59 -8.38 -7.92
N ASP A 34 -3.90 -7.10 -7.75
CA ASP A 34 -5.02 -6.64 -6.93
C ASP A 34 -4.96 -7.17 -5.49
N ASN A 35 -3.76 -7.29 -4.95
CA ASN A 35 -3.54 -7.82 -3.62
C ASN A 35 -3.21 -6.74 -2.59
N ILE A 36 -3.41 -5.48 -2.92
CA ILE A 36 -3.15 -4.35 -2.04
C ILE A 36 -4.23 -3.29 -2.33
N PRO A 37 -4.74 -2.60 -1.30
CA PRO A 37 -5.72 -1.53 -1.57
C PRO A 37 -5.05 -0.35 -2.27
N TYR A 38 -5.59 0.02 -3.43
CA TYR A 38 -5.06 1.13 -4.21
C TYR A 38 -6.16 1.78 -5.01
N ARG A 39 -5.90 2.98 -5.53
CA ARG A 39 -6.80 3.69 -6.43
C ARG A 39 -6.00 4.20 -7.61
N ARG A 40 -6.60 4.10 -8.79
CA ARG A 40 -5.99 4.63 -10.01
C ARG A 40 -7.01 5.52 -10.69
N PRO A 41 -7.14 6.78 -10.23
CA PRO A 41 -8.15 7.68 -10.79
C PRO A 41 -7.90 8.07 -12.24
N ALA A 42 -6.66 7.93 -12.72
CA ALA A 42 -6.31 8.23 -14.11
C ALA A 42 -5.08 7.43 -14.47
N PRO A 43 -4.82 7.24 -15.78
CA PRO A 43 -3.59 6.54 -16.20
C PRO A 43 -2.35 7.24 -15.65
N GLY A 44 -1.44 6.45 -15.12
CA GLY A 44 -0.20 6.96 -14.56
C GLY A 44 -0.31 7.55 -13.16
N ILE A 45 -1.50 7.54 -12.55
CA ILE A 45 -1.67 8.05 -11.20
C ILE A 45 -2.08 6.91 -10.29
N LEU A 46 -1.27 6.65 -9.27
CA LEU A 46 -1.50 5.59 -8.30
C LEU A 46 -1.59 6.21 -6.92
N ILE A 47 -2.70 5.98 -6.22
CA ILE A 47 -2.98 6.58 -4.93
C ILE A 47 -3.23 5.48 -3.91
N PHE A 48 -2.68 5.65 -2.72
CA PHE A 48 -2.91 4.73 -1.61
C PHE A 48 -3.51 5.47 -0.43
N ASP A 49 -4.54 4.87 0.16
CA ASP A 49 -5.15 5.36 1.40
C ASP A 49 -4.44 4.66 2.55
N LEU A 50 -3.69 5.41 3.35
CA LEU A 50 -2.89 4.82 4.42
C LEU A 50 -3.76 4.15 5.48
N ASN A 51 -4.99 4.62 5.69
CA ASN A 51 -5.89 3.95 6.62
C ASN A 51 -6.25 2.56 6.11
N ALA A 52 -6.47 2.42 4.81
CA ALA A 52 -6.73 1.11 4.21
C ALA A 52 -5.49 0.22 4.25
N ILE A 53 -4.32 0.80 4.04
CA ILE A 53 -3.06 0.06 4.13
C ILE A 53 -2.86 -0.48 5.55
N ASP A 54 -3.14 0.33 6.56
CA ASP A 54 -3.01 -0.11 7.95
C ASP A 54 -3.92 -1.32 8.23
N ARG A 55 -5.16 -1.29 7.75
CA ARG A 55 -6.08 -2.41 7.93
C ARG A 55 -5.62 -3.64 7.16
N TRP A 56 -5.10 -3.43 5.96
CA TRP A 56 -4.59 -4.52 5.13
C TRP A 56 -3.44 -5.25 5.81
N LEU A 57 -2.52 -4.52 6.42
CA LEU A 57 -1.41 -5.11 7.17
C LEU A 57 -1.92 -5.92 8.37
N THR A 58 -2.92 -5.42 9.05
CA THR A 58 -3.48 -6.09 10.21
C THR A 58 -4.14 -7.41 9.83
N TYR A 59 -4.86 -7.43 8.72
CA TYR A 59 -5.50 -8.66 8.26
C TYR A 59 -4.48 -9.73 7.88
N GLU A 60 -3.35 -9.32 7.29
CA GLU A 60 -2.31 -10.28 6.96
C GLU A 60 -1.79 -10.97 8.21
N ASP A 61 -1.65 -10.25 9.30
CA ASP A 61 -1.19 -10.82 10.56
C ASP A 61 -2.18 -11.84 11.09
N VAL A 62 -3.47 -11.59 10.94
CA VAL A 62 -4.50 -12.49 11.44
C VAL A 62 -4.47 -13.81 10.69
N ASP A 63 -4.19 -13.79 9.42
CA ASP A 63 -4.21 -14.98 8.58
C ASP A 63 -3.09 -15.96 8.91
N VAL A 64 -2.09 -15.53 9.62
CA VAL A 64 -0.93 -16.38 9.93
C VAL A 64 -1.29 -17.45 10.97
N ILE A 65 -2.29 -17.20 11.72
CA ILE A 65 -2.70 -18.16 12.77
C ILE A 65 -3.31 -19.41 12.14
#